data_30663184217f12e5c75898ed63babd42
#
_entry.id   30663184217f12e5c75898ed63babd42
#
_cell.length_a   1.000
_cell.length_b   1.000
_cell.length_c   1.000
_cell.angle_alpha   90.00
_cell.angle_beta   90.00
_cell.angle_gamma   90.00
#
_symmetry.space_group_name_H-M   'P 1'
#
loop_
_entity.id
_entity.type
_entity.pdbx_description
1 polymer ?
#
loop_
_entity_poly.entity_id
_entity_poly.type
_entity_poly.pdbx_seq_one_letter_code
_entity_poly.pdbx_strand_id
1 'polypeptide(L)'
;MIVIECVIMSVEKNLKSRNMMKFFIVMAMLLGSSVASAENKQITSPDGKLVVTVSDMDGRPSYSVSYDNVLFLKPSPLGMIANIGDFSSGMSLEKNVSTNKIDETYELASIKKSKVHYVANEAVFSFTQQGKTIYDVIFRISNNDVAFKYRMYPQGETLSCVIKKEATGFAFPDGTTTFLCPQSKPMGGFARTSPSYETSYTADDAAGKNGW
;
A
#
# COMPACT_ATOMS: atom_id res chain seq x y z
N MET A 1 -30.28 5.10 3.70
CA MET A 1 -31.15 3.90 3.69
C MET A 1 -32.63 4.22 3.93
N ILE A 2 -33.00 5.43 4.28
CA ILE A 2 -34.40 5.85 4.55
C ILE A 2 -35.12 6.41 3.30
N VAL A 3 -34.41 6.84 2.26
CA VAL A 3 -34.98 7.45 1.06
C VAL A 3 -35.50 6.42 0.03
N ILE A 4 -35.06 5.17 0.12
CA ILE A 4 -35.43 4.12 -0.85
C ILE A 4 -36.76 3.44 -0.51
N GLU A 5 -37.14 3.37 0.77
CA GLU A 5 -38.41 2.77 1.19
C GLU A 5 -39.64 3.64 0.87
N CYS A 6 -39.49 4.96 0.84
CA CYS A 6 -40.59 5.89 0.55
C CYS A 6 -41.04 5.88 -0.91
N VAL A 7 -40.17 5.53 -1.85
CA VAL A 7 -40.47 5.47 -3.28
C VAL A 7 -41.19 4.15 -3.65
N ILE A 8 -40.89 3.07 -2.94
CA ILE A 8 -41.50 1.75 -3.21
C ILE A 8 -42.95 1.69 -2.79
N MET A 9 -43.31 2.33 -1.65
CA MET A 9 -44.70 2.34 -1.16
C MET A 9 -45.67 3.21 -1.99
N SER A 10 -45.16 4.20 -2.73
CA SER A 10 -45.98 5.07 -3.59
C SER A 10 -46.33 4.43 -4.94
N VAL A 11 -45.54 3.45 -5.39
CA VAL A 11 -45.74 2.78 -6.70
C VAL A 11 -46.69 1.58 -6.62
N GLU A 12 -46.82 0.96 -5.44
CA GLU A 12 -47.71 -0.19 -5.26
C GLU A 12 -49.21 0.10 -5.34
N LYS A 13 -49.64 1.37 -5.22
CA LYS A 13 -51.07 1.73 -5.23
C LYS A 13 -51.71 1.91 -6.61
N ASN A 14 -50.97 1.88 -7.72
CA ASN A 14 -51.55 2.30 -9.01
C ASN A 14 -51.35 1.40 -10.23
N LEU A 15 -50.89 0.16 -10.09
CA LEU A 15 -50.72 -0.68 -11.32
C LEU A 15 -51.16 -2.13 -11.17
N LYS A 16 -52.36 -2.38 -11.68
CA LYS A 16 -52.93 -3.67 -11.95
C LYS A 16 -52.63 -4.03 -13.42
N SER A 17 -51.50 -4.70 -13.72
CA SER A 17 -51.27 -5.34 -15.02
C SER A 17 -50.13 -6.38 -14.96
N ARG A 18 -50.40 -7.58 -15.47
CA ARG A 18 -49.51 -8.75 -15.53
C ARG A 18 -48.20 -8.55 -16.32
N ASN A 19 -48.01 -7.42 -17.00
CA ASN A 19 -46.78 -7.12 -17.77
C ASN A 19 -45.70 -6.46 -16.93
N MET A 20 -45.99 -5.98 -15.72
CA MET A 20 -45.07 -5.28 -14.85
C MET A 20 -44.12 -6.21 -14.09
N MET A 21 -44.54 -7.44 -13.81
CA MET A 21 -43.70 -8.41 -13.12
C MET A 21 -42.46 -8.78 -13.95
N LYS A 22 -42.55 -8.75 -15.27
CA LYS A 22 -41.40 -8.96 -16.17
C LYS A 22 -40.44 -7.77 -16.21
N PHE A 23 -40.98 -6.55 -16.07
CA PHE A 23 -40.13 -5.32 -16.01
C PHE A 23 -39.35 -5.20 -14.72
N PHE A 24 -39.94 -5.61 -13.59
CA PHE A 24 -39.24 -5.62 -12.30
C PHE A 24 -38.11 -6.67 -12.23
N ILE A 25 -38.26 -7.81 -12.85
CA ILE A 25 -37.22 -8.85 -12.92
C ILE A 25 -36.04 -8.36 -13.77
N VAL A 26 -36.28 -7.65 -14.86
CA VAL A 26 -35.22 -7.11 -15.72
C VAL A 26 -34.50 -5.94 -15.05
N MET A 27 -35.22 -5.09 -14.31
CA MET A 27 -34.62 -3.96 -13.57
C MET A 27 -33.84 -4.42 -12.33
N ALA A 28 -34.25 -5.51 -11.67
CA ALA A 28 -33.49 -6.11 -10.57
C ALA A 28 -32.19 -6.78 -11.01
N MET A 29 -32.11 -7.23 -12.27
CA MET A 29 -30.87 -7.79 -12.84
C MET A 29 -29.85 -6.71 -13.26
N LEU A 30 -30.30 -5.46 -13.47
CA LEU A 30 -29.41 -4.34 -13.85
C LEU A 30 -28.79 -3.62 -12.62
N LEU A 31 -29.25 -3.91 -11.40
CA LEU A 31 -28.72 -3.32 -10.16
C LEU A 31 -27.71 -4.23 -9.45
N GLY A 32 -27.29 -5.30 -10.08
CA GLY A 32 -26.15 -6.11 -9.65
C GLY A 32 -24.81 -5.43 -9.92
N SER A 33 -24.66 -4.15 -9.56
CA SER A 33 -23.35 -3.55 -9.41
C SER A 33 -22.68 -4.27 -8.26
N SER A 34 -21.80 -5.21 -8.56
CA SER A 34 -20.86 -5.75 -7.58
C SER A 34 -20.08 -4.56 -7.06
N VAL A 35 -20.48 -4.05 -5.89
CA VAL A 35 -19.62 -3.16 -5.11
C VAL A 35 -18.38 -4.00 -4.83
N ALA A 36 -17.29 -3.72 -5.54
CA ALA A 36 -16.00 -4.28 -5.20
C ALA A 36 -15.72 -3.82 -3.76
N SER A 37 -15.92 -4.72 -2.81
CA SER A 37 -15.60 -4.45 -1.41
C SER A 37 -14.08 -4.40 -1.33
N ALA A 38 -13.54 -3.22 -1.11
CA ALA A 38 -12.14 -3.07 -0.80
C ALA A 38 -11.80 -3.95 0.42
N GLU A 39 -10.82 -4.81 0.29
CA GLU A 39 -10.37 -5.64 1.39
C GLU A 39 -9.26 -4.89 2.14
N ASN A 40 -9.50 -4.64 3.44
CA ASN A 40 -8.54 -3.99 4.33
C ASN A 40 -7.98 -5.03 5.30
N LYS A 41 -6.67 -5.15 5.35
CA LYS A 41 -5.95 -6.03 6.28
C LYS A 41 -5.01 -5.21 7.13
N GLN A 42 -4.78 -5.67 8.36
CA GLN A 42 -3.95 -4.93 9.32
C GLN A 42 -2.89 -5.81 9.94
N ILE A 43 -1.78 -5.17 10.30
CA ILE A 43 -0.75 -5.70 11.19
C ILE A 43 -0.37 -4.61 12.20
N THR A 44 -0.10 -5.01 13.44
CA THR A 44 0.24 -4.12 14.54
C THR A 44 1.64 -4.38 15.06
N SER A 45 2.25 -3.38 15.69
CA SER A 45 3.46 -3.56 16.50
C SER A 45 3.22 -4.49 17.70
N PRO A 46 4.27 -5.02 18.34
CA PRO A 46 4.14 -5.84 19.54
C PRO A 46 3.39 -5.16 20.68
N ASP A 47 3.54 -3.84 20.84
CA ASP A 47 2.82 -3.03 21.84
C ASP A 47 1.44 -2.54 21.38
N GLY A 48 1.05 -2.82 20.11
CA GLY A 48 -0.23 -2.46 19.53
C GLY A 48 -0.40 -1.00 19.12
N LYS A 49 0.60 -0.13 19.28
CA LYS A 49 0.48 1.30 19.01
C LYS A 49 0.65 1.66 17.54
N LEU A 50 1.61 1.04 16.84
CA LEU A 50 1.75 1.16 15.40
C LEU A 50 0.82 0.18 14.72
N VAL A 51 0.02 0.67 13.77
CA VAL A 51 -0.88 -0.13 12.95
C VAL A 51 -0.65 0.20 11.49
N VAL A 52 -0.34 -0.81 10.69
CA VAL A 52 -0.32 -0.70 9.23
C VAL A 52 -1.59 -1.33 8.68
N THR A 53 -2.31 -0.57 7.86
CA THR A 53 -3.48 -1.06 7.13
C THR A 53 -3.12 -1.14 5.66
N VAL A 54 -3.31 -2.31 5.05
CA VAL A 54 -3.08 -2.56 3.63
C VAL A 54 -4.43 -2.75 2.94
N SER A 55 -4.59 -2.16 1.76
CA SER A 55 -5.85 -2.15 1.00
C SER A 55 -5.59 -2.28 -0.51
N ASP A 56 -6.60 -2.76 -1.22
CA ASP A 56 -6.67 -2.82 -2.68
C ASP A 56 -7.83 -2.00 -3.26
N MET A 57 -8.21 -0.93 -2.59
CA MET A 57 -9.36 -0.10 -3.00
C MET A 57 -9.26 0.30 -4.48
N ASP A 58 -10.34 0.05 -5.25
CA ASP A 58 -10.40 0.28 -6.69
C ASP A 58 -9.29 -0.45 -7.50
N GLY A 59 -8.83 -1.60 -6.99
CA GLY A 59 -7.75 -2.36 -7.60
C GLY A 59 -6.38 -1.68 -7.48
N ARG A 60 -6.23 -0.72 -6.57
CA ARG A 60 -4.99 0.01 -6.35
C ARG A 60 -4.39 -0.38 -4.99
N PRO A 61 -3.28 -1.13 -4.99
CA PRO A 61 -2.57 -1.44 -3.76
C PRO A 61 -2.15 -0.18 -3.02
N SER A 62 -2.45 -0.14 -1.74
CA SER A 62 -2.08 0.99 -0.88
C SER A 62 -1.87 0.55 0.56
N TYR A 63 -1.21 1.39 1.33
CA TYR A 63 -1.03 1.20 2.76
C TYR A 63 -1.17 2.53 3.50
N SER A 64 -1.54 2.47 4.76
CA SER A 64 -1.52 3.61 5.68
C SER A 64 -0.94 3.19 7.01
N VAL A 65 -0.42 4.15 7.76
CA VAL A 65 0.19 3.91 9.07
C VAL A 65 -0.45 4.84 10.09
N SER A 66 -0.89 4.28 11.21
CA SER A 66 -1.30 5.05 12.39
C SER A 66 -0.42 4.69 13.59
N TYR A 67 -0.21 5.68 14.46
CA TYR A 67 0.43 5.52 15.74
C TYR A 67 -0.50 6.04 16.83
N ASP A 68 -0.82 5.21 17.80
CA ASP A 68 -1.71 5.53 18.92
C ASP A 68 -3.07 6.12 18.44
N ASN A 69 -3.63 5.49 17.39
CA ASN A 69 -4.85 5.89 16.65
C ASN A 69 -4.77 7.23 15.89
N VAL A 70 -3.59 7.86 15.81
CA VAL A 70 -3.37 9.05 15.00
C VAL A 70 -2.78 8.64 13.65
N LEU A 71 -3.37 9.10 12.55
CA LEU A 71 -2.89 8.81 11.21
C LEU A 71 -1.55 9.52 10.97
N PHE A 72 -0.48 8.74 10.90
CA PHE A 72 0.88 9.19 10.66
C PHE A 72 1.24 9.24 9.16
N LEU A 73 0.75 8.26 8.40
CA LEU A 73 0.89 8.21 6.95
C LEU A 73 -0.48 7.95 6.33
N LYS A 74 -0.94 8.86 5.48
CA LYS A 74 -2.19 8.73 4.73
C LYS A 74 -2.10 7.55 3.75
N PRO A 75 -3.22 7.06 3.17
CA PRO A 75 -3.18 6.03 2.15
C PRO A 75 -2.15 6.36 1.07
N SER A 76 -1.14 5.54 0.98
CA SER A 76 0.05 5.70 0.16
C SER A 76 0.11 4.55 -0.85
N PRO A 77 0.43 4.79 -2.12
CA PRO A 77 0.42 3.77 -3.14
C PRO A 77 1.51 2.73 -2.90
N LEU A 78 1.21 1.49 -3.30
CA LEU A 78 2.13 0.38 -3.45
C LEU A 78 2.14 -0.09 -4.90
N GLY A 79 3.17 -0.85 -5.27
CA GLY A 79 3.25 -1.50 -6.57
C GLY A 79 4.44 -1.09 -7.39
N MET A 80 4.51 -1.61 -8.60
CA MET A 80 5.61 -1.39 -9.52
C MET A 80 5.20 -1.60 -10.97
N ILE A 81 5.97 -1.01 -11.88
CA ILE A 81 5.87 -1.24 -13.32
C ILE A 81 7.12 -2.00 -13.76
N ALA A 82 6.93 -3.17 -14.35
CA ALA A 82 7.99 -4.02 -14.85
C ALA A 82 7.90 -4.18 -16.37
N ASN A 83 8.90 -4.83 -16.97
CA ASN A 83 8.84 -5.22 -18.39
C ASN A 83 7.73 -6.24 -18.69
N ILE A 84 7.22 -6.94 -17.67
CA ILE A 84 6.18 -7.98 -17.76
C ILE A 84 4.79 -7.48 -17.40
N GLY A 85 4.62 -6.23 -16.98
CA GLY A 85 3.30 -5.65 -16.68
C GLY A 85 3.33 -4.44 -15.76
N ASP A 86 2.16 -3.81 -15.64
CA ASP A 86 1.88 -2.77 -14.64
C ASP A 86 1.15 -3.41 -13.46
N PHE A 87 1.80 -3.39 -12.32
CA PHE A 87 1.34 -3.97 -11.06
C PHE A 87 1.05 -2.90 -9.99
N SER A 88 0.79 -1.68 -10.42
CA SER A 88 0.31 -0.57 -9.58
C SER A 88 -1.21 -0.42 -9.59
N SER A 89 -1.90 -1.13 -10.50
CA SER A 89 -3.35 -1.10 -10.66
C SER A 89 -3.90 -2.43 -11.16
N GLY A 90 -5.22 -2.64 -11.03
CA GLY A 90 -5.86 -3.90 -11.40
C GLY A 90 -5.43 -5.06 -10.52
N MET A 91 -5.01 -4.77 -9.29
CA MET A 91 -4.55 -5.75 -8.31
C MET A 91 -5.65 -6.08 -7.31
N SER A 92 -5.58 -7.27 -6.74
CA SER A 92 -6.46 -7.70 -5.65
C SER A 92 -5.63 -8.23 -4.49
N LEU A 93 -5.98 -7.85 -3.27
CA LEU A 93 -5.35 -8.34 -2.05
C LEU A 93 -5.92 -9.72 -1.71
N GLU A 94 -5.06 -10.70 -1.45
CA GLU A 94 -5.51 -12.03 -1.03
C GLU A 94 -6.11 -11.99 0.38
N LYS A 95 -7.14 -12.83 0.61
CA LYS A 95 -7.84 -12.90 1.89
C LYS A 95 -6.96 -13.39 3.03
N ASN A 96 -6.05 -14.31 2.76
CA ASN A 96 -5.20 -14.92 3.76
C ASN A 96 -3.92 -14.10 3.93
N VAL A 97 -3.66 -13.67 5.17
CA VAL A 97 -2.43 -12.98 5.56
C VAL A 97 -1.63 -13.93 6.44
N SER A 98 -0.41 -14.24 6.04
CA SER A 98 0.52 -14.99 6.88
C SER A 98 1.20 -14.03 7.85
N THR A 99 1.20 -14.37 9.13
CA THR A 99 1.83 -13.58 10.20
C THR A 99 2.88 -14.37 10.95
N ASN A 100 3.93 -13.71 11.39
CA ASN A 100 5.02 -14.29 12.18
C ASN A 100 5.48 -13.29 13.24
N LYS A 101 6.05 -13.80 14.35
CA LYS A 101 6.75 -12.99 15.34
C LYS A 101 8.25 -13.12 15.13
N ILE A 102 8.93 -12.01 15.12
CA ILE A 102 10.39 -11.93 15.08
C ILE A 102 10.87 -11.59 16.49
N ASP A 103 11.78 -12.37 17.00
CA ASP A 103 12.43 -12.18 18.30
C ASP A 103 13.88 -12.63 18.15
N GLU A 104 14.76 -11.67 17.87
CA GLU A 104 16.14 -11.94 17.49
C GLU A 104 17.09 -11.09 18.33
N THR A 105 18.22 -11.68 18.74
CA THR A 105 19.33 -10.96 19.36
C THR A 105 20.55 -11.09 18.48
N TYR A 106 21.17 -9.94 18.16
CA TYR A 106 22.38 -9.90 17.35
C TYR A 106 23.38 -8.86 17.88
N GLU A 107 24.64 -8.98 17.48
CA GLU A 107 25.70 -8.07 17.86
C GLU A 107 26.32 -7.39 16.62
N LEU A 108 26.54 -6.10 16.72
CA LEU A 108 27.17 -5.27 15.70
C LEU A 108 28.42 -4.61 16.29
N ALA A 109 29.59 -4.97 15.76
CA ALA A 109 30.86 -4.59 16.33
C ALA A 109 31.17 -3.07 16.28
N SER A 110 30.56 -2.33 15.35
CA SER A 110 30.97 -0.97 14.99
C SER A 110 29.93 0.12 15.27
N ILE A 111 28.93 -0.13 16.12
CA ILE A 111 27.88 0.85 16.45
C ILE A 111 27.80 1.08 17.97
N LYS A 112 27.20 2.23 18.38
CA LYS A 112 27.04 2.64 19.78
C LYS A 112 26.38 1.58 20.67
N LYS A 113 25.39 0.86 20.13
CA LYS A 113 24.69 -0.22 20.82
C LYS A 113 25.05 -1.53 20.13
N SER A 114 26.11 -2.17 20.60
CA SER A 114 26.62 -3.39 19.98
C SER A 114 25.64 -4.57 20.07
N LYS A 115 24.95 -4.72 21.19
CA LYS A 115 23.97 -5.80 21.40
C LYS A 115 22.55 -5.28 21.23
N VAL A 116 21.82 -5.84 20.26
CA VAL A 116 20.44 -5.46 19.91
C VAL A 116 19.53 -6.66 20.12
N HIS A 117 18.47 -6.47 20.88
CA HIS A 117 17.32 -7.38 20.95
C HIS A 117 16.22 -6.74 20.12
N TYR A 118 15.86 -7.38 19.00
CA TYR A 118 14.87 -6.90 18.05
C TYR A 118 13.62 -7.75 18.12
N VAL A 119 12.49 -7.09 18.43
CA VAL A 119 11.17 -7.74 18.49
C VAL A 119 10.24 -7.03 17.53
N ALA A 120 9.59 -7.79 16.65
CA ALA A 120 8.67 -7.26 15.65
C ALA A 120 7.58 -8.28 15.28
N ASN A 121 6.48 -7.81 14.75
CA ASN A 121 5.51 -8.62 14.03
C ASN A 121 5.78 -8.51 12.53
N GLU A 122 5.70 -9.62 11.81
CA GLU A 122 5.84 -9.68 10.37
C GLU A 122 4.53 -10.17 9.75
N ALA A 123 4.10 -9.58 8.64
CA ALA A 123 2.96 -10.05 7.87
C ALA A 123 3.25 -10.00 6.37
N VAL A 124 2.73 -11.01 5.67
CA VAL A 124 2.86 -11.17 4.21
C VAL A 124 1.50 -10.87 3.58
N PHE A 125 1.44 -9.86 2.76
CA PHE A 125 0.27 -9.44 1.99
C PHE A 125 0.50 -9.76 0.52
N SER A 126 -0.23 -10.76 0.02
CA SER A 126 -0.09 -11.22 -1.36
C SER A 126 -1.06 -10.47 -2.26
N PHE A 127 -0.56 -9.98 -3.38
CA PHE A 127 -1.35 -9.29 -4.40
C PHE A 127 -1.42 -10.12 -5.68
N THR A 128 -2.64 -10.26 -6.18
CA THR A 128 -2.95 -11.00 -7.40
C THR A 128 -3.43 -10.09 -8.52
N GLN A 129 -3.19 -10.51 -9.76
CA GLN A 129 -3.78 -9.91 -10.95
C GLN A 129 -4.25 -11.03 -11.86
N GLN A 130 -5.50 -10.96 -12.30
CA GLN A 130 -6.13 -12.00 -13.14
C GLN A 130 -6.01 -13.43 -12.53
N GLY A 131 -6.12 -13.52 -11.20
CA GLY A 131 -6.07 -14.81 -10.47
C GLY A 131 -4.67 -15.41 -10.29
N LYS A 132 -3.61 -14.68 -10.65
CA LYS A 132 -2.22 -15.09 -10.42
C LYS A 132 -1.59 -14.20 -9.36
N THR A 133 -0.86 -14.80 -8.43
CA THR A 133 -0.04 -14.05 -7.46
C THR A 133 1.13 -13.40 -8.18
N ILE A 134 1.24 -12.09 -8.07
CA ILE A 134 2.26 -11.28 -8.74
C ILE A 134 3.40 -10.97 -7.78
N TYR A 135 3.06 -10.42 -6.61
CA TYR A 135 4.04 -10.09 -5.58
C TYR A 135 3.44 -10.15 -4.18
N ASP A 136 4.31 -10.29 -3.22
CA ASP A 136 4.02 -10.02 -1.82
C ASP A 136 4.60 -8.69 -1.40
N VAL A 137 3.89 -8.01 -0.50
CA VAL A 137 4.46 -6.96 0.34
C VAL A 137 4.61 -7.53 1.74
N ILE A 138 5.84 -7.63 2.21
CA ILE A 138 6.19 -8.18 3.52
C ILE A 138 6.47 -7.02 4.45
N PHE A 139 5.53 -6.73 5.35
CA PHE A 139 5.70 -5.73 6.39
C PHE A 139 6.30 -6.34 7.65
N ARG A 140 7.23 -5.62 8.25
CA ARG A 140 7.80 -5.92 9.56
C ARG A 140 7.68 -4.67 10.43
N ILE A 141 7.05 -4.82 11.59
CA ILE A 141 6.69 -3.69 12.45
C ILE A 141 7.21 -3.97 13.85
N SER A 142 8.16 -3.15 14.31
CA SER A 142 8.55 -3.07 15.71
C SER A 142 7.74 -2.00 16.44
N ASN A 143 8.03 -1.75 17.72
CA ASN A 143 7.37 -0.67 18.46
C ASN A 143 7.74 0.73 17.97
N ASN A 144 8.84 0.86 17.20
CA ASN A 144 9.41 2.15 16.82
C ASN A 144 9.57 2.32 15.29
N ASP A 145 9.36 1.26 14.51
CA ASP A 145 9.61 1.32 13.07
C ASP A 145 8.66 0.46 12.28
N VAL A 146 8.48 0.84 11.02
CA VAL A 146 7.76 0.11 9.99
C VAL A 146 8.71 -0.06 8.81
N ALA A 147 9.01 -1.30 8.47
CA ALA A 147 9.77 -1.64 7.28
C ALA A 147 8.95 -2.56 6.38
N PHE A 148 9.17 -2.47 5.07
CA PHE A 148 8.58 -3.43 4.14
C PHE A 148 9.50 -3.71 2.97
N LYS A 149 9.23 -4.84 2.30
CA LYS A 149 9.90 -5.25 1.06
C LYS A 149 8.93 -5.94 0.13
N TYR A 150 9.22 -5.90 -1.16
CA TYR A 150 8.54 -6.69 -2.17
C TYR A 150 9.24 -8.03 -2.40
N ARG A 151 8.42 -9.05 -2.66
CA ARG A 151 8.87 -10.34 -3.19
C ARG A 151 8.08 -10.62 -4.46
N MET A 152 8.74 -10.54 -5.62
CA MET A 152 8.11 -10.81 -6.91
C MET A 152 8.07 -12.30 -7.20
N TYR A 153 6.99 -12.75 -7.83
CA TYR A 153 6.85 -14.11 -8.32
C TYR A 153 7.08 -14.16 -9.84
N PRO A 154 7.73 -15.22 -10.36
CA PRO A 154 7.87 -15.40 -11.79
C PRO A 154 6.50 -15.47 -12.49
N GLN A 155 6.35 -14.74 -13.61
CA GLN A 155 5.12 -14.70 -14.39
C GLN A 155 5.21 -15.44 -15.74
N GLY A 156 6.26 -16.21 -15.97
CA GLY A 156 6.50 -16.97 -17.18
C GLY A 156 7.69 -17.90 -17.01
N GLU A 157 8.28 -18.27 -18.12
CA GLU A 157 9.48 -19.14 -18.13
C GLU A 157 10.73 -18.47 -17.56
N THR A 158 10.78 -17.13 -17.63
CA THR A 158 11.90 -16.33 -17.10
C THR A 158 11.71 -16.10 -15.61
N LEU A 159 12.71 -16.45 -14.81
CA LEU A 159 12.70 -16.29 -13.35
C LEU A 159 13.03 -14.87 -12.87
N SER A 160 13.27 -13.94 -13.79
CA SER A 160 13.63 -12.55 -13.50
C SER A 160 12.75 -11.56 -14.27
N CYS A 161 12.62 -10.35 -13.73
CA CYS A 161 12.00 -9.24 -14.43
C CYS A 161 12.82 -7.96 -14.23
N VAL A 162 12.62 -6.99 -15.13
CA VAL A 162 13.23 -5.66 -15.02
C VAL A 162 12.20 -4.71 -14.49
N ILE A 163 12.45 -4.15 -13.30
CA ILE A 163 11.61 -3.09 -12.73
C ILE A 163 11.95 -1.78 -13.45
N LYS A 164 10.97 -1.20 -14.10
CA LYS A 164 11.07 0.09 -14.80
C LYS A 164 10.78 1.27 -13.89
N LYS A 165 9.85 1.08 -12.95
CA LYS A 165 9.43 2.10 -12.01
C LYS A 165 8.85 1.44 -10.76
N GLU A 166 9.25 1.92 -9.59
CA GLU A 166 8.54 1.67 -8.35
C GLU A 166 7.42 2.71 -8.19
N ALA A 167 6.21 2.26 -7.86
CA ALA A 167 5.04 3.11 -7.67
C ALA A 167 4.80 3.44 -6.20
N THR A 168 5.63 2.92 -5.30
CA THR A 168 5.55 3.18 -3.86
C THR A 168 5.65 4.66 -3.55
N GLY A 169 4.75 5.15 -2.71
CA GLY A 169 4.73 6.53 -2.25
C GLY A 169 4.56 6.64 -0.74
N PHE A 170 4.72 7.87 -0.24
CA PHE A 170 4.61 8.24 1.16
C PHE A 170 3.77 9.50 1.27
N ALA A 171 2.48 9.36 1.57
CA ALA A 171 1.53 10.46 1.65
C ALA A 171 1.44 10.99 3.10
N PHE A 172 2.29 11.92 3.44
CA PHE A 172 2.29 12.54 4.76
C PHE A 172 1.07 13.45 4.96
N PRO A 173 0.60 13.62 6.22
CA PRO A 173 -0.43 14.60 6.56
C PRO A 173 0.00 16.03 6.19
N ASP A 174 -0.99 16.89 5.94
CA ASP A 174 -0.73 18.31 5.66
C ASP A 174 -0.07 18.97 6.86
N GLY A 175 0.89 19.87 6.61
CA GLY A 175 1.66 20.52 7.65
C GLY A 175 2.83 19.68 8.19
N THR A 176 3.08 18.49 7.65
CA THR A 176 4.28 17.71 7.99
C THR A 176 5.51 18.46 7.52
N THR A 177 6.45 18.70 8.42
CA THR A 177 7.76 19.25 8.07
C THR A 177 8.74 18.10 7.82
N THR A 178 9.56 18.24 6.79
CA THR A 178 10.57 17.25 6.43
C THR A 178 11.95 17.91 6.40
N PHE A 179 12.97 17.13 6.69
CA PHE A 179 14.35 17.50 6.51
C PHE A 179 14.99 16.51 5.56
N LEU A 180 15.23 16.94 4.32
CA LEU A 180 15.71 16.10 3.24
C LEU A 180 17.01 16.67 2.67
N CYS A 181 17.94 15.78 2.32
CA CYS A 181 19.19 16.13 1.69
C CYS A 181 19.07 15.94 0.19
N PRO A 182 19.16 17.01 -0.64
CA PRO A 182 19.05 16.87 -2.09
C PRO A 182 20.20 16.04 -2.65
N GLN A 183 19.89 15.19 -3.62
CA GLN A 183 20.88 14.39 -4.32
C GLN A 183 21.69 15.24 -5.30
N SER A 184 23.00 15.16 -5.21
CA SER A 184 23.90 15.72 -6.21
C SER A 184 23.73 15.01 -7.56
N LYS A 185 23.96 15.74 -8.66
CA LYS A 185 24.02 15.08 -9.96
C LYS A 185 25.11 14.01 -9.96
N PRO A 186 24.83 12.81 -10.49
CA PRO A 186 25.88 11.82 -10.73
C PRO A 186 26.94 12.44 -11.62
N MET A 187 28.15 12.57 -11.12
CA MET A 187 29.29 13.04 -11.89
C MET A 187 30.22 11.88 -12.12
N GLY A 188 30.72 11.75 -13.33
CA GLY A 188 31.67 10.67 -13.67
C GLY A 188 32.99 10.81 -12.93
N GLY A 189 33.44 9.75 -12.25
CA GLY A 189 34.69 9.65 -11.54
C GLY A 189 34.67 10.14 -10.11
N PHE A 190 35.56 9.58 -9.29
CA PHE A 190 35.63 9.81 -7.84
C PHE A 190 35.83 11.28 -7.47
N ALA A 191 36.64 12.01 -8.22
CA ALA A 191 36.91 13.44 -7.94
C ALA A 191 35.70 14.37 -8.24
N ARG A 192 34.63 13.85 -8.83
CA ARG A 192 33.44 14.60 -9.23
C ARG A 192 32.17 14.17 -8.49
N THR A 193 32.28 13.26 -7.54
CA THR A 193 31.16 12.86 -6.68
C THR A 193 31.20 13.69 -5.43
N SER A 194 30.22 14.61 -5.28
CA SER A 194 29.94 15.22 -4.00
C SER A 194 28.83 14.41 -3.35
N PRO A 195 29.03 13.86 -2.17
CA PRO A 195 27.95 13.29 -1.39
C PRO A 195 26.84 14.34 -1.18
N SER A 196 25.59 13.94 -1.22
CA SER A 196 24.45 14.86 -1.08
C SER A 196 24.47 15.66 0.23
N TYR A 197 25.02 15.09 1.29
CA TYR A 197 25.15 15.75 2.60
C TYR A 197 26.26 16.80 2.66
N GLU A 198 27.13 16.91 1.67
CA GLU A 198 28.17 17.94 1.59
C GLU A 198 27.67 19.23 0.91
N THR A 199 26.46 19.22 0.40
CA THR A 199 25.85 20.38 -0.24
C THR A 199 25.10 21.23 0.79
N SER A 200 25.26 22.54 0.77
CA SER A 200 24.46 23.44 1.59
C SER A 200 23.01 23.38 1.16
N TYR A 201 22.12 23.16 2.09
CA TYR A 201 20.67 23.14 1.88
C TYR A 201 19.96 23.73 3.09
N THR A 202 18.75 24.20 2.90
CA THR A 202 17.85 24.70 3.94
C THR A 202 16.65 23.77 4.08
N ALA A 203 15.97 23.84 5.21
CA ALA A 203 14.66 23.20 5.35
C ALA A 203 13.76 23.77 4.23
N ASP A 204 12.96 22.93 3.62
CA ASP A 204 12.04 23.25 2.53
C ASP A 204 12.69 23.57 1.16
N ASP A 205 13.98 23.28 0.99
CA ASP A 205 14.58 23.31 -0.33
C ASP A 205 13.84 22.33 -1.26
N ALA A 206 13.48 22.80 -2.44
CA ALA A 206 12.80 21.96 -3.42
C ALA A 206 13.70 20.82 -3.89
N ALA A 207 13.11 19.65 -4.12
CA ALA A 207 13.82 18.54 -4.73
C ALA A 207 14.45 18.97 -6.05
N GLY A 208 15.74 18.71 -6.20
CA GLY A 208 16.44 18.96 -7.46
C GLY A 208 15.93 18.05 -8.58
N LYS A 209 16.41 18.26 -9.80
CA LYS A 209 16.07 17.42 -10.97
C LYS A 209 16.43 15.94 -10.79
N ASN A 210 17.31 15.63 -9.85
CA ASN A 210 17.76 14.27 -9.54
C ASN A 210 17.00 13.64 -8.35
N GLY A 211 16.05 14.37 -7.76
CA GLY A 211 15.29 13.91 -6.58
C GLY A 211 15.97 14.23 -5.24
N TRP A 212 15.48 13.57 -4.21
CA TRP A 212 15.99 13.60 -2.85
C TRP A 212 16.72 12.32 -2.52
#